data_0812f19fe18e9bcf5b684d2f502a5106
#
_entry.id   0812f19fe18e9bcf5b684d2f502a5106
#
_cell.length_a   1.000
_cell.length_b   1.000
_cell.length_c   1.000
_cell.angle_alpha   90.00
_cell.angle_beta   90.00
_cell.angle_gamma   90.00
#
_symmetry.space_group_name_H-M   'P 1'
#
loop_
_entity.id
_entity.type
_entity.pdbx_description
1 polymer ?
#
loop_
_entity_poly.entity_id
_entity_poly.type
_entity_poly.pdbx_seq_one_letter_code
_entity_poly.pdbx_strand_id
1 'polypeptide(L)'
;KVAANRADRESSEGVVLAKVNSDNTSGIIISLNCETDFVAKNDDYVQLAQRLSDHALGFTDKKSFLDSDFEGMKVSEKLLEQTGIIGEKIEIGSFEHISASFVGSYIHAGNKIASIVGFSENFDNAGDVGKDLSMQIAAMNPVAIDENGVSQEIIAKEIEIAKDQLRQEGKPEEMLDNIAK
;
A
#
# COMPACT_ATOMS: atom_id res chain seq x y z
N LYS A 1 -13.14 -19.95 19.68
CA LYS A 1 -14.17 -20.49 18.74
C LYS A 1 -14.51 -19.49 17.63
N VAL A 2 -14.72 -18.19 17.92
CA VAL A 2 -15.06 -17.19 16.89
C VAL A 2 -13.94 -17.08 15.85
N ALA A 3 -12.69 -16.86 16.27
CA ALA A 3 -11.56 -16.71 15.37
C ALA A 3 -11.32 -17.95 14.46
N ALA A 4 -11.49 -19.16 15.00
CA ALA A 4 -11.36 -20.39 14.22
C ALA A 4 -12.43 -20.54 13.12
N ASN A 5 -13.65 -20.03 13.36
CA ASN A 5 -14.74 -20.05 12.39
C ASN A 5 -14.64 -18.91 11.34
N ARG A 6 -13.69 -17.98 11.52
CA ARG A 6 -13.48 -16.83 10.64
C ARG A 6 -12.20 -16.93 9.81
N ALA A 7 -11.35 -17.95 10.05
CA ALA A 7 -10.04 -18.09 9.39
C ALA A 7 -10.14 -18.08 7.85
N ASP A 8 -11.18 -18.75 7.31
CA ASP A 8 -11.38 -18.92 5.87
C ASP A 8 -12.20 -17.78 5.23
N ARG A 9 -12.57 -16.75 5.99
CA ARG A 9 -13.31 -15.62 5.43
C ARG A 9 -12.40 -14.66 4.71
N GLU A 10 -12.95 -14.01 3.70
CA GLU A 10 -12.27 -12.93 2.98
C GLU A 10 -12.35 -11.62 3.80
N SER A 11 -11.21 -10.95 3.94
CA SER A 11 -11.07 -9.66 4.60
C SER A 11 -10.50 -8.63 3.60
N SER A 12 -11.39 -8.17 2.70
CA SER A 12 -11.02 -7.26 1.60
C SER A 12 -11.19 -5.78 1.95
N GLU A 13 -11.85 -5.48 3.07
CA GLU A 13 -11.98 -4.14 3.62
C GLU A 13 -10.87 -3.84 4.64
N GLY A 14 -10.76 -2.60 5.09
CA GLY A 14 -9.76 -2.21 6.10
C GLY A 14 -9.21 -0.81 5.91
N VAL A 15 -8.06 -0.56 6.53
CA VAL A 15 -7.31 0.69 6.43
C VAL A 15 -5.85 0.42 6.07
N VAL A 16 -5.28 1.30 5.26
CA VAL A 16 -3.86 1.28 4.89
C VAL A 16 -3.18 2.48 5.50
N LEU A 17 -2.05 2.26 6.15
CA LEU A 17 -1.25 3.31 6.79
C LEU A 17 0.20 3.23 6.32
N ALA A 18 0.77 4.41 6.07
CA ALA A 18 2.19 4.59 5.80
C ALA A 18 2.82 5.39 6.94
N LYS A 19 3.97 4.98 7.40
CA LYS A 19 4.74 5.66 8.43
C LYS A 19 6.20 5.78 8.01
N VAL A 20 6.82 6.89 8.39
CA VAL A 20 8.24 7.16 8.18
C VAL A 20 8.86 7.46 9.54
N ASN A 21 10.08 7.01 9.76
CA ASN A 21 10.82 7.29 10.99
C ASN A 21 11.22 8.77 11.09
N SER A 22 11.73 9.19 12.25
CA SER A 22 11.97 10.60 12.57
C SER A 22 13.03 11.28 11.69
N ASP A 23 13.94 10.52 11.10
CA ASP A 23 15.02 11.04 10.22
C ASP A 23 14.72 10.84 8.73
N ASN A 24 13.52 10.35 8.40
CA ASN A 24 13.05 10.07 7.04
C ASN A 24 13.96 9.10 6.24
N THR A 25 14.63 8.17 6.89
CA THR A 25 15.50 7.19 6.22
C THR A 25 14.89 5.81 6.09
N SER A 26 13.79 5.58 6.76
CA SER A 26 13.07 4.30 6.76
C SER A 26 11.58 4.52 6.87
N GLY A 27 10.79 3.65 6.25
CA GLY A 27 9.35 3.72 6.33
C GLY A 27 8.69 2.38 6.04
N ILE A 28 7.43 2.29 6.45
CA ILE A 28 6.58 1.09 6.25
C ILE A 28 5.23 1.48 5.65
N ILE A 29 4.63 0.52 4.95
CA ILE A 29 3.19 0.49 4.67
C ILE A 29 2.64 -0.79 5.28
N ILE A 30 1.55 -0.68 6.04
CA ILE A 30 0.77 -1.82 6.48
C ILE A 30 -0.70 -1.63 6.15
N SER A 31 -1.40 -2.72 5.88
CA SER A 31 -2.86 -2.75 5.86
C SER A 31 -3.39 -3.59 7.01
N LEU A 32 -4.32 -3.02 7.80
CA LEU A 32 -5.14 -3.78 8.73
C LEU A 32 -6.46 -4.07 8.05
N ASN A 33 -6.73 -5.35 7.79
CA ASN A 33 -7.89 -5.80 7.03
C ASN A 33 -9.00 -6.30 7.95
N CYS A 34 -10.25 -6.11 7.51
CA CYS A 34 -11.49 -6.60 8.11
C CYS A 34 -12.48 -7.04 7.03
N GLU A 35 -13.64 -7.60 7.44
CA GLU A 35 -14.64 -8.10 6.50
C GLU A 35 -15.52 -6.98 5.92
N THR A 36 -15.83 -5.92 6.71
CA THR A 36 -16.76 -4.86 6.32
C THR A 36 -16.19 -3.45 6.42
N ASP A 37 -16.73 -2.56 5.61
CA ASP A 37 -16.40 -1.13 5.64
C ASP A 37 -16.92 -0.44 6.92
N PHE A 38 -17.92 -1.00 7.60
CA PHE A 38 -18.42 -0.51 8.90
C PHE A 38 -17.31 -0.60 9.96
N VAL A 39 -16.63 -1.74 10.04
CA VAL A 39 -15.49 -1.93 10.95
C VAL A 39 -14.32 -1.04 10.54
N ALA A 40 -14.00 -0.96 9.25
CA ALA A 40 -12.91 -0.13 8.74
C ALA A 40 -13.07 1.37 9.06
N LYS A 41 -14.31 1.86 9.26
CA LYS A 41 -14.63 3.25 9.62
C LYS A 41 -14.73 3.49 11.12
N ASN A 42 -14.66 2.44 11.94
CA ASN A 42 -14.76 2.57 13.39
C ASN A 42 -13.48 3.21 13.96
N ASP A 43 -13.65 4.22 14.83
CA ASP A 43 -12.53 4.98 15.39
C ASP A 43 -11.55 4.10 16.19
N ASP A 44 -12.04 3.16 17.00
CA ASP A 44 -11.19 2.25 17.80
C ASP A 44 -10.36 1.34 16.89
N TYR A 45 -10.94 0.88 15.77
CA TYR A 45 -10.25 0.09 14.76
C TYR A 45 -9.15 0.90 14.06
N VAL A 46 -9.44 2.13 13.66
CA VAL A 46 -8.46 3.03 13.05
C VAL A 46 -7.34 3.37 14.03
N GLN A 47 -7.65 3.61 15.32
CA GLN A 47 -6.64 3.82 16.34
C GLN A 47 -5.77 2.59 16.60
N LEU A 48 -6.34 1.38 16.58
CA LEU A 48 -5.55 0.14 16.64
C LEU A 48 -4.59 0.05 15.44
N ALA A 49 -5.06 0.33 14.23
CA ALA A 49 -4.21 0.34 13.03
C ALA A 49 -3.07 1.36 13.15
N GLN A 50 -3.33 2.55 13.70
CA GLN A 50 -2.30 3.57 13.95
C GLN A 50 -1.24 3.07 14.92
N ARG A 51 -1.64 2.50 16.07
CA ARG A 51 -0.68 1.95 17.04
C ARG A 51 0.14 0.79 16.47
N LEU A 52 -0.50 -0.09 15.68
CA LEU A 52 0.20 -1.17 14.98
C LEU A 52 1.20 -0.63 13.95
N SER A 53 0.85 0.45 13.22
CA SER A 53 1.76 1.07 12.26
C SER A 53 2.95 1.76 12.93
N ASP A 54 2.75 2.38 14.11
CA ASP A 54 3.84 2.95 14.89
C ASP A 54 4.81 1.86 15.38
N HIS A 55 4.27 0.73 15.83
CA HIS A 55 5.07 -0.43 16.23
C HIS A 55 5.81 -1.08 15.04
N ALA A 56 5.16 -1.15 13.88
CA ALA A 56 5.68 -1.74 12.66
C ALA A 56 6.95 -1.06 12.13
N LEU A 57 7.19 0.22 12.45
CA LEU A 57 8.42 0.94 12.09
C LEU A 57 9.72 0.28 12.58
N GLY A 58 9.65 -0.53 13.61
CA GLY A 58 10.79 -1.28 14.15
C GLY A 58 11.12 -2.57 13.40
N PHE A 59 10.40 -2.92 12.35
CA PHE A 59 10.50 -4.21 11.66
C PHE A 59 10.68 -4.04 10.14
N THR A 60 11.36 -4.99 9.54
CA THR A 60 11.63 -5.02 8.10
C THR A 60 10.81 -6.06 7.36
N ASP A 61 10.13 -6.94 8.07
CA ASP A 61 9.31 -8.00 7.50
C ASP A 61 8.08 -8.33 8.36
N LYS A 62 7.04 -8.81 7.69
CA LYS A 62 5.74 -9.14 8.29
C LYS A 62 5.83 -10.21 9.37
N LYS A 63 6.70 -11.21 9.20
CA LYS A 63 6.80 -12.32 10.15
C LYS A 63 7.37 -11.85 11.48
N SER A 64 8.49 -11.14 11.47
CA SER A 64 9.10 -10.58 12.67
C SER A 64 8.14 -9.63 13.39
N PHE A 65 7.41 -8.80 12.64
CA PHE A 65 6.37 -7.93 13.18
C PHE A 65 5.25 -8.70 13.87
N LEU A 66 4.68 -9.73 13.23
CA LEU A 66 3.60 -10.55 13.82
C LEU A 66 4.03 -11.34 15.07
N ASP A 67 5.30 -11.70 15.15
CA ASP A 67 5.87 -12.43 16.29
C ASP A 67 6.34 -11.52 17.44
N SER A 68 6.37 -10.21 17.23
CA SER A 68 6.84 -9.23 18.23
C SER A 68 5.82 -8.99 19.34
N ASP A 69 6.32 -8.51 20.49
CA ASP A 69 5.48 -8.11 21.63
C ASP A 69 4.83 -6.75 21.35
N PHE A 70 3.53 -6.69 21.50
CA PHE A 70 2.71 -5.50 21.35
C PHE A 70 1.64 -5.46 22.45
N GLU A 71 1.72 -4.48 23.34
CA GLU A 71 0.77 -4.31 24.45
C GLU A 71 0.67 -5.56 25.37
N GLY A 72 1.80 -6.28 25.59
CA GLY A 72 1.89 -7.41 26.49
C GLY A 72 1.49 -8.76 25.90
N MET A 73 1.28 -8.84 24.59
CA MET A 73 1.07 -10.09 23.85
C MET A 73 1.70 -9.97 22.45
N LYS A 74 1.77 -11.06 21.70
CA LYS A 74 2.22 -10.98 20.31
C LYS A 74 1.23 -10.20 19.43
N VAL A 75 1.73 -9.51 18.41
CA VAL A 75 0.86 -8.86 17.40
C VAL A 75 -0.15 -9.87 16.84
N SER A 76 0.29 -11.08 16.48
CA SER A 76 -0.59 -12.15 15.99
C SER A 76 -1.69 -12.54 16.99
N GLU A 77 -1.39 -12.57 18.27
CA GLU A 77 -2.37 -12.85 19.34
C GLU A 77 -3.35 -11.67 19.50
N LYS A 78 -2.86 -10.42 19.37
CA LYS A 78 -3.70 -9.22 19.41
C LYS A 78 -4.72 -9.21 18.27
N LEU A 79 -4.33 -9.60 17.07
CA LEU A 79 -5.25 -9.72 15.94
C LEU A 79 -6.32 -10.79 16.17
N LEU A 80 -5.95 -11.93 16.76
CA LEU A 80 -6.90 -12.98 17.18
C LEU A 80 -7.87 -12.50 18.27
N GLU A 81 -7.37 -11.76 19.25
CA GLU A 81 -8.19 -11.13 20.28
C GLU A 81 -9.21 -10.18 19.65
N GLN A 82 -8.77 -9.30 18.76
CA GLN A 82 -9.64 -8.34 18.06
C GLN A 82 -10.67 -9.03 17.16
N THR A 83 -10.30 -10.12 16.49
CA THR A 83 -11.26 -10.96 15.76
C THR A 83 -12.35 -11.50 16.69
N GLY A 84 -12.01 -11.87 17.92
CA GLY A 84 -12.97 -12.32 18.94
C GLY A 84 -13.90 -11.22 19.42
N ILE A 85 -13.38 -10.01 19.62
CA ILE A 85 -14.11 -8.84 20.14
C ILE A 85 -15.04 -8.26 19.07
N ILE A 86 -14.49 -8.00 17.88
CA ILE A 86 -15.21 -7.36 16.75
C ILE A 86 -16.18 -8.34 16.09
N GLY A 87 -15.83 -9.64 16.08
CA GLY A 87 -16.62 -10.66 15.42
C GLY A 87 -16.40 -10.76 13.91
N GLU A 88 -15.38 -10.08 13.37
CA GLU A 88 -14.91 -10.17 11.99
C GLU A 88 -13.47 -10.66 11.96
N LYS A 89 -13.03 -11.25 10.83
CA LYS A 89 -11.63 -11.60 10.61
C LYS A 89 -10.81 -10.32 10.55
N ILE A 90 -9.82 -10.21 11.44
CA ILE A 90 -8.87 -9.10 11.49
C ILE A 90 -7.47 -9.65 11.21
N GLU A 91 -6.81 -9.11 10.20
CA GLU A 91 -5.46 -9.54 9.82
C GLU A 91 -4.63 -8.39 9.24
N ILE A 92 -3.31 -8.55 9.28
CA ILE A 92 -2.40 -7.72 8.48
C ILE A 92 -2.43 -8.27 7.05
N GLY A 93 -3.01 -7.54 6.13
CA GLY A 93 -3.02 -7.88 4.71
C GLY A 93 -1.65 -7.69 4.08
N SER A 94 -1.18 -6.45 4.03
CA SER A 94 0.13 -6.07 3.47
C SER A 94 1.07 -5.55 4.55
N PHE A 95 2.35 -5.80 4.35
CA PHE A 95 3.45 -5.24 5.12
C PHE A 95 4.63 -5.03 4.17
N GLU A 96 4.99 -3.78 3.93
CA GLU A 96 6.13 -3.41 3.09
C GLU A 96 7.03 -2.46 3.85
N HIS A 97 8.33 -2.62 3.66
CA HIS A 97 9.36 -1.79 4.28
C HIS A 97 10.31 -1.24 3.21
N ILE A 98 10.72 0.01 3.38
CA ILE A 98 11.74 0.65 2.54
C ILE A 98 12.75 1.37 3.41
N SER A 99 14.03 1.32 3.00
CA SER A 99 15.11 2.16 3.53
C SER A 99 15.78 2.88 2.38
N ALA A 100 16.03 4.18 2.53
CA ALA A 100 16.62 5.03 1.50
C ALA A 100 17.31 6.24 2.13
N SER A 101 18.01 7.04 1.33
CA SER A 101 18.60 8.30 1.81
C SER A 101 17.56 9.32 2.25
N PHE A 102 16.37 9.25 1.66
CA PHE A 102 15.16 9.95 2.12
C PHE A 102 13.92 9.12 1.75
N VAL A 103 12.93 9.07 2.63
CA VAL A 103 11.66 8.37 2.42
C VAL A 103 10.51 9.37 2.60
N GLY A 104 9.68 9.49 1.57
CA GLY A 104 8.42 10.21 1.58
C GLY A 104 7.23 9.27 1.67
N SER A 105 6.10 9.74 2.19
CA SER A 105 4.87 8.95 2.26
C SER A 105 3.62 9.82 2.10
N TYR A 106 2.54 9.18 1.70
CA TYR A 106 1.21 9.79 1.62
C TYR A 106 0.13 8.78 1.99
N ILE A 107 -0.85 9.23 2.74
CA ILE A 107 -2.08 8.47 3.03
C ILE A 107 -3.25 9.29 2.49
N HIS A 108 -4.03 8.70 1.59
CA HIS A 108 -5.22 9.36 1.05
C HIS A 108 -6.35 9.38 2.08
N ALA A 109 -7.19 10.41 2.00
CA ALA A 109 -8.33 10.57 2.89
C ALA A 109 -9.21 9.31 2.92
N GLY A 110 -9.58 8.85 4.13
CA GLY A 110 -10.31 7.61 4.34
C GLY A 110 -9.44 6.36 4.48
N ASN A 111 -8.09 6.49 4.44
CA ASN A 111 -7.14 5.41 4.69
C ASN A 111 -7.34 4.15 3.80
N LYS A 112 -7.79 4.35 2.56
CA LYS A 112 -7.97 3.24 1.59
C LYS A 112 -6.78 3.09 0.65
N ILE A 113 -6.01 4.15 0.47
CA ILE A 113 -4.82 4.19 -0.39
C ILE A 113 -3.69 4.87 0.37
N ALA A 114 -2.52 4.29 0.35
CA ALA A 114 -1.30 4.90 0.83
C ALA A 114 -0.15 4.59 -0.13
N SER A 115 0.86 5.41 -0.13
CA SER A 115 2.08 5.21 -0.89
C SER A 115 3.30 5.62 -0.09
N ILE A 116 4.43 5.04 -0.46
CA ILE A 116 5.74 5.34 0.12
C ILE A 116 6.76 5.35 -1.00
N VAL A 117 7.71 6.28 -0.95
CA VAL A 117 8.77 6.43 -1.94
C VAL A 117 10.11 6.66 -1.27
N GLY A 118 11.14 5.96 -1.75
CA GLY A 118 12.52 6.16 -1.32
C GLY A 118 13.35 6.84 -2.41
N PHE A 119 14.14 7.83 -2.00
CA PHE A 119 15.10 8.50 -2.86
C PHE A 119 16.51 7.98 -2.60
N SER A 120 17.31 7.78 -3.64
CA SER A 120 18.70 7.35 -3.55
C SER A 120 19.60 8.40 -2.87
N GLU A 121 19.19 9.67 -2.92
CA GLU A 121 19.88 10.80 -2.30
C GLU A 121 18.90 11.68 -1.53
N ASN A 122 19.38 12.34 -0.47
CA ASN A 122 18.65 13.40 0.20
C ASN A 122 19.06 14.73 -0.43
N PHE A 123 18.09 15.63 -0.64
CA PHE A 123 18.28 16.92 -1.29
C PHE A 123 17.36 18.00 -0.68
N ASP A 124 17.64 19.24 -1.01
CA ASP A 124 16.80 20.35 -0.58
C ASP A 124 15.36 20.16 -1.06
N ASN A 125 14.38 20.36 -0.17
CA ASN A 125 12.96 20.15 -0.40
C ASN A 125 12.54 18.68 -0.62
N ALA A 126 13.36 17.68 -0.26
CA ALA A 126 13.01 16.26 -0.38
C ALA A 126 11.66 15.92 0.30
N GLY A 127 11.31 16.61 1.38
CA GLY A 127 10.02 16.45 2.07
C GLY A 127 8.83 16.81 1.20
N ASP A 128 8.83 17.95 0.54
CA ASP A 128 7.73 18.38 -0.34
C ASP A 128 7.67 17.51 -1.60
N VAL A 129 8.83 17.28 -2.25
CA VAL A 129 8.91 16.42 -3.44
C VAL A 129 8.48 14.99 -3.12
N GLY A 130 8.89 14.43 -1.98
CA GLY A 130 8.51 13.10 -1.53
C GLY A 130 7.01 12.96 -1.31
N LYS A 131 6.38 13.97 -0.71
CA LYS A 131 4.94 14.03 -0.53
C LYS A 131 4.20 14.12 -1.88
N ASP A 132 4.61 15.03 -2.75
CA ASP A 132 3.98 15.23 -4.05
C ASP A 132 4.11 13.98 -4.94
N LEU A 133 5.29 13.35 -4.97
CA LEU A 133 5.51 12.12 -5.70
C LEU A 133 4.67 10.96 -5.11
N SER A 134 4.60 10.84 -3.78
CA SER A 134 3.75 9.84 -3.13
C SER A 134 2.27 10.06 -3.46
N MET A 135 1.80 11.32 -3.53
CA MET A 135 0.43 11.64 -3.98
C MET A 135 0.20 11.20 -5.42
N GLN A 136 1.17 11.46 -6.32
CA GLN A 136 1.11 11.02 -7.72
C GLN A 136 1.06 9.48 -7.84
N ILE A 137 1.91 8.78 -7.08
CA ILE A 137 1.91 7.30 -7.04
C ILE A 137 0.53 6.78 -6.60
N ALA A 138 -0.04 7.36 -5.54
CA ALA A 138 -1.36 6.98 -5.06
C ALA A 138 -2.48 7.23 -6.09
N ALA A 139 -2.37 8.31 -6.88
CA ALA A 139 -3.35 8.68 -7.89
C ALA A 139 -3.23 7.86 -9.18
N MET A 140 -2.00 7.62 -9.63
CA MET A 140 -1.72 7.02 -10.95
C MET A 140 -1.49 5.51 -10.90
N ASN A 141 -1.22 4.96 -9.71
CA ASN A 141 -0.95 3.53 -9.50
C ASN A 141 0.07 2.97 -10.52
N PRO A 142 1.29 3.54 -10.63
CA PRO A 142 2.26 3.12 -11.62
C PRO A 142 2.68 1.66 -11.41
N VAL A 143 2.89 0.94 -12.51
CA VAL A 143 3.28 -0.48 -12.47
C VAL A 143 4.78 -0.68 -12.23
N ALA A 144 5.60 0.37 -12.46
CA ALA A 144 7.05 0.34 -12.29
C ALA A 144 7.60 1.75 -12.08
N ILE A 145 8.87 1.84 -11.67
CA ILE A 145 9.60 3.11 -11.50
C ILE A 145 9.98 3.71 -12.85
N ASP A 146 10.32 2.85 -13.81
CA ASP A 146 10.71 3.23 -15.18
C ASP A 146 10.25 2.16 -16.20
N GLU A 147 10.49 2.42 -17.47
CA GLU A 147 10.12 1.53 -18.58
C GLU A 147 10.77 0.14 -18.51
N ASN A 148 11.95 0.02 -17.91
CA ASN A 148 12.65 -1.27 -17.78
C ASN A 148 11.96 -2.21 -16.78
N GLY A 149 11.22 -1.65 -15.83
CA GLY A 149 10.40 -2.41 -14.87
C GLY A 149 9.05 -2.86 -15.43
N VAL A 150 8.63 -2.39 -16.61
CA VAL A 150 7.37 -2.77 -17.25
C VAL A 150 7.58 -4.02 -18.11
N SER A 151 6.74 -5.04 -17.93
CA SER A 151 6.84 -6.26 -18.75
C SER A 151 6.49 -5.97 -20.22
N GLN A 152 7.18 -6.66 -21.15
CA GLN A 152 6.91 -6.54 -22.57
C GLN A 152 5.47 -6.89 -22.96
N GLU A 153 4.83 -7.76 -22.19
CA GLU A 153 3.42 -8.12 -22.36
C GLU A 153 2.49 -6.93 -22.07
N ILE A 154 2.76 -6.18 -21.01
CA ILE A 154 2.01 -4.97 -20.66
C ILE A 154 2.21 -3.90 -21.75
N ILE A 155 3.46 -3.67 -22.16
CA ILE A 155 3.78 -2.70 -23.23
C ILE A 155 3.06 -3.05 -24.52
N ALA A 156 3.13 -4.32 -24.97
CA ALA A 156 2.48 -4.77 -26.18
C ALA A 156 0.95 -4.58 -26.11
N LYS A 157 0.34 -4.89 -24.95
CA LYS A 157 -1.10 -4.71 -24.74
C LYS A 157 -1.51 -3.23 -24.82
N GLU A 158 -0.75 -2.34 -24.18
CA GLU A 158 -1.03 -0.90 -24.22
C GLU A 158 -0.87 -0.31 -25.62
N ILE A 159 0.15 -0.77 -26.38
CA ILE A 159 0.32 -0.38 -27.78
C ILE A 159 -0.91 -0.80 -28.63
N GLU A 160 -1.42 -2.02 -28.47
CA GLU A 160 -2.61 -2.46 -29.19
C GLU A 160 -3.86 -1.66 -28.81
N ILE A 161 -4.03 -1.34 -27.52
CA ILE A 161 -5.13 -0.47 -27.05
C ILE A 161 -5.01 0.92 -27.70
N ALA A 162 -3.82 1.51 -27.72
CA ALA A 162 -3.58 2.80 -28.33
C ALA A 162 -3.86 2.78 -29.86
N LYS A 163 -3.47 1.71 -30.56
CA LYS A 163 -3.79 1.53 -31.99
C LYS A 163 -5.30 1.44 -32.23
N ASP A 164 -6.03 0.71 -31.39
CA ASP A 164 -7.49 0.61 -31.53
C ASP A 164 -8.18 1.95 -31.30
N GLN A 165 -7.71 2.76 -30.37
CA GLN A 165 -8.22 4.12 -30.17
C GLN A 165 -7.95 5.01 -31.41
N LEU A 166 -6.73 4.95 -31.94
CA LEU A 166 -6.36 5.70 -33.17
C LEU A 166 -7.19 5.26 -34.38
N ARG A 167 -7.51 3.96 -34.53
CA ARG A 167 -8.43 3.47 -35.57
C ARG A 167 -9.82 4.07 -35.43
N GLN A 168 -10.34 4.14 -34.19
CA GLN A 168 -11.65 4.77 -33.92
C GLN A 168 -11.64 6.28 -34.25
N GLU A 169 -10.50 6.95 -34.09
CA GLU A 169 -10.30 8.34 -34.47
C GLU A 169 -10.11 8.52 -35.99
N GLY A 170 -10.09 7.44 -36.78
CA GLY A 170 -9.95 7.46 -38.24
C GLY A 170 -8.53 7.69 -38.74
N LYS A 171 -7.51 7.40 -37.94
CA LYS A 171 -6.11 7.48 -38.37
C LYS A 171 -5.78 6.34 -39.34
N PRO A 172 -4.94 6.60 -40.38
CA PRO A 172 -4.51 5.56 -41.29
C PRO A 172 -3.69 4.46 -40.62
N GLU A 173 -3.91 3.18 -40.98
CA GLU A 173 -3.18 2.02 -40.43
C GLU A 173 -1.65 2.17 -40.49
N GLU A 174 -1.12 2.73 -41.57
CA GLU A 174 0.32 2.96 -41.75
C GLU A 174 0.96 3.92 -40.75
N MET A 175 0.16 4.72 -40.04
CA MET A 175 0.62 5.67 -39.04
C MET A 175 0.53 5.11 -37.59
N LEU A 176 -0.24 4.06 -37.36
CA LEU A 176 -0.56 3.58 -36.02
C LEU A 176 0.69 3.15 -35.22
N ASP A 177 1.60 2.43 -35.84
CA ASP A 177 2.84 1.97 -35.22
C ASP A 177 3.78 3.11 -34.78
N ASN A 178 3.73 4.23 -35.49
CA ASN A 178 4.57 5.39 -35.17
C ASN A 178 3.95 6.31 -34.11
N ILE A 179 2.62 6.30 -33.98
CA ILE A 179 1.91 7.17 -33.03
C ILE A 179 1.69 6.44 -31.70
N ALA A 180 1.51 5.10 -31.70
CA ALA A 180 1.23 4.28 -30.53
C ALA A 180 2.48 3.89 -29.70
N LYS A 181 3.69 4.19 -30.21
CA LYS A 181 4.97 4.02 -29.47
C LYS A 181 5.31 5.29 -28.73
#